data_1b89d17338448dbdb178671f0ae54722
#
_entry.id   1b89d17338448dbdb178671f0ae54722
#
_cell.length_a   1.000
_cell.length_b   1.000
_cell.length_c   1.000
_cell.angle_alpha   90.00
_cell.angle_beta   90.00
_cell.angle_gamma   90.00
#
_symmetry.space_group_name_H-M   'P 1'
#
loop_
_entity.id
_entity.type
_entity.pdbx_description
1 polymer ?
#
loop_
_entity_poly.entity_id
_entity_poly.type
_entity_poly.pdbx_seq_one_letter_code
_entity_poly.pdbx_strand_id
1 'polypeptide(L)'
;MQSTCRRLLGLAAALVAACAVGPAGLPSVLARADDRVPLGGGAGIIVNGDTLCTLTTIGTDGKGALIGFTSAHCGGPGAPVVVESAKARGAVGTMVAGNDGLDYAVIEFDKAKVAPVANFGGFAINGIGPDPAFGQVACKQGRTTGNSCGVTWGPGQDPGTIVMQVCGQPGDSGGPVTVNDQLVGMIHGAVSENLPVCVTKYIPLHTPAVVQSINAILADLAAKNRPGAGFVPVPA
;
A
#
# COMPACT_ATOMS: atom_id res chain seq x y z
N MET A 1 -4.83 95.28 -3.30
CA MET A 1 -5.58 95.83 -2.16
C MET A 1 -5.47 94.78 -1.09
N GLN A 2 -4.63 95.06 -0.14
CA GLN A 2 -4.97 95.23 1.26
C GLN A 2 -5.56 93.93 1.90
N SER A 3 -5.15 93.34 2.99
CA SER A 3 -4.36 93.87 4.11
C SER A 3 -4.32 92.74 5.14
N THR A 4 -3.16 92.50 5.70
CA THR A 4 -2.88 92.28 7.15
C THR A 4 -3.86 91.44 7.98
N CYS A 5 -3.46 90.60 8.87
CA CYS A 5 -2.69 90.76 10.09
C CYS A 5 -2.65 89.42 10.84
N ARG A 6 -1.50 88.94 11.27
CA ARG A 6 -0.95 88.82 12.63
C ARG A 6 -1.81 88.12 13.70
N ARG A 7 -1.36 87.05 14.30
CA ARG A 7 -0.67 86.79 15.62
C ARG A 7 -0.99 85.36 16.06
N LEU A 8 -0.02 84.54 16.24
CA LEU A 8 0.75 84.20 17.48
C LEU A 8 -0.08 83.65 18.65
N LEU A 9 0.29 82.59 19.06
CA LEU A 9 0.42 81.88 20.40
C LEU A 9 -0.12 80.47 20.22
N GLY A 10 0.57 79.42 20.47
CA GLY A 10 1.52 79.13 21.49
C GLY A 10 0.98 77.94 22.29
N LEU A 11 1.82 76.94 22.48
CA LEU A 11 1.79 75.88 23.51
C LEU A 11 0.98 74.56 23.21
N ALA A 12 1.68 73.62 23.36
CA ALA A 12 1.83 72.47 24.21
C ALA A 12 1.82 71.16 23.44
N ALA A 13 3.02 70.63 23.28
CA ALA A 13 3.28 69.25 22.94
C ALA A 13 2.79 68.36 24.07
N ALA A 14 1.82 67.49 23.76
CA ALA A 14 1.56 66.31 24.57
C ALA A 14 1.97 65.10 23.74
N LEU A 15 3.12 64.53 24.05
CA LEU A 15 3.56 63.22 23.56
C LEU A 15 2.69 62.13 24.22
N VAL A 16 1.72 61.63 23.48
CA VAL A 16 1.06 60.38 23.83
C VAL A 16 1.89 59.27 23.22
N ALA A 17 2.71 58.62 24.05
CA ALA A 17 3.35 57.37 23.73
C ALA A 17 2.28 56.29 23.65
N ALA A 18 1.79 56.02 22.43
CA ALA A 18 0.98 54.85 22.17
C ALA A 18 1.87 53.60 22.20
N CYS A 19 1.88 52.89 23.30
CA CYS A 19 2.40 51.53 23.36
C CYS A 19 1.54 50.64 22.44
N ALA A 20 2.02 50.43 21.24
CA ALA A 20 1.46 49.41 20.34
C ALA A 20 1.80 48.03 20.96
N VAL A 21 0.88 47.47 21.75
CA VAL A 21 0.88 46.06 22.08
C VAL A 21 0.50 45.32 20.78
N GLY A 22 1.51 44.88 20.04
CA GLY A 22 1.33 44.01 18.90
C GLY A 22 0.72 42.67 19.40
N PRO A 23 -0.24 42.09 18.63
CA PRO A 23 -0.73 40.78 19.01
C PRO A 23 0.44 39.80 19.05
N ALA A 24 0.66 39.18 20.20
CA ALA A 24 1.60 38.10 20.38
C ALA A 24 1.27 37.02 19.32
N GLY A 25 2.08 36.95 18.26
CA GLY A 25 1.93 35.92 17.23
C GLY A 25 2.01 34.55 17.91
N LEU A 26 0.89 33.83 17.86
CA LEU A 26 0.89 32.41 18.24
C LEU A 26 1.93 31.71 17.37
N PRO A 27 2.81 30.88 17.93
CA PRO A 27 3.73 30.10 17.11
C PRO A 27 2.90 29.25 16.17
N SER A 28 3.00 29.52 14.87
CA SER A 28 2.44 28.64 13.84
C SER A 28 3.18 27.32 13.96
N VAL A 29 2.55 26.33 14.59
CA VAL A 29 3.00 24.95 14.53
C VAL A 29 2.80 24.54 13.07
N LEU A 30 3.82 24.74 12.26
CA LEU A 30 3.86 24.15 10.91
C LEU A 30 3.82 22.65 11.14
N ALA A 31 2.66 22.05 10.84
CA ALA A 31 2.54 20.58 10.80
C ALA A 31 3.62 20.08 9.84
N ARG A 32 4.62 19.40 10.39
CA ARG A 32 5.68 18.79 9.58
C ARG A 32 5.00 17.74 8.73
N ALA A 33 5.07 17.88 7.41
CA ALA A 33 4.57 16.87 6.49
C ALA A 33 5.20 15.52 6.87
N ASP A 34 4.39 14.47 6.95
CA ASP A 34 4.89 13.11 7.22
C ASP A 34 5.82 12.72 6.05
N ASP A 35 7.11 12.58 6.34
CA ASP A 35 8.13 12.28 5.34
C ASP A 35 8.17 10.78 4.99
N ARG A 36 7.33 9.97 5.63
CA ARG A 36 7.21 8.54 5.34
C ARG A 36 6.49 8.30 4.02
N VAL A 37 6.87 7.21 3.35
CA VAL A 37 6.25 6.80 2.09
C VAL A 37 4.88 6.18 2.37
N PRO A 38 3.77 6.73 1.84
CA PRO A 38 2.47 6.06 1.91
C PRO A 38 2.55 4.73 1.16
N LEU A 39 2.12 3.63 1.82
CA LEU A 39 2.24 2.28 1.26
C LEU A 39 1.06 1.42 1.65
N GLY A 40 0.47 0.73 0.67
CA GLY A 40 -0.67 -0.16 0.85
C GLY A 40 -0.74 -1.24 -0.22
N GLY A 41 -1.73 -2.10 -0.14
CA GLY A 41 -1.93 -3.19 -1.10
C GLY A 41 -2.08 -2.67 -2.53
N GLY A 42 -1.42 -3.33 -3.47
CA GLY A 42 -1.36 -2.92 -4.87
C GLY A 42 -0.19 -2.01 -5.23
N ALA A 43 0.61 -1.58 -4.26
CA ALA A 43 1.81 -0.80 -4.53
C ALA A 43 2.86 -1.62 -5.28
N GLY A 44 3.48 -1.03 -6.31
CA GLY A 44 4.64 -1.61 -6.98
C GLY A 44 5.86 -1.62 -6.07
N ILE A 45 6.53 -2.76 -5.99
CA ILE A 45 7.77 -2.95 -5.24
C ILE A 45 8.87 -3.49 -6.14
N ILE A 46 10.10 -3.15 -5.79
CA ILE A 46 11.32 -3.65 -6.41
C ILE A 46 12.09 -4.42 -5.35
N VAL A 47 12.33 -5.69 -5.61
CA VAL A 47 13.04 -6.61 -4.73
C VAL A 47 14.42 -6.87 -5.29
N ASN A 48 15.46 -6.90 -4.46
CA ASN A 48 16.87 -7.09 -4.87
C ASN A 48 17.38 -6.12 -5.96
N GLY A 49 16.68 -5.00 -6.15
CA GLY A 49 17.08 -3.97 -7.10
C GLY A 49 16.54 -4.11 -8.53
N ASP A 50 16.01 -5.27 -8.92
CA ASP A 50 15.59 -5.55 -10.31
C ASP A 50 14.25 -6.28 -10.44
N THR A 51 13.86 -7.11 -9.47
CA THR A 51 12.64 -7.90 -9.55
C THR A 51 11.41 -7.06 -9.24
N LEU A 52 10.53 -6.89 -10.21
CA LEU A 52 9.32 -6.08 -10.12
C LEU A 52 8.15 -6.93 -9.68
N CYS A 53 7.55 -6.57 -8.54
CA CYS A 53 6.39 -7.25 -7.99
C CYS A 53 5.39 -6.25 -7.37
N THR A 54 4.32 -6.76 -6.79
CA THR A 54 3.27 -5.98 -6.16
C THR A 54 3.16 -6.34 -4.68
N LEU A 55 2.95 -5.36 -3.83
CA LEU A 55 2.66 -5.56 -2.40
C LEU A 55 1.22 -6.05 -2.23
N THR A 56 1.01 -7.14 -1.51
CA THR A 56 -0.32 -7.70 -1.25
C THR A 56 -1.12 -6.83 -0.29
N THR A 57 -0.55 -6.56 0.86
CA THR A 57 -1.18 -5.78 1.94
C THR A 57 -0.12 -5.36 2.94
N ILE A 58 -0.49 -4.48 3.87
CA ILE A 58 0.37 -4.03 4.96
C ILE A 58 -0.44 -3.96 6.25
N GLY A 59 0.21 -4.29 7.36
CA GLY A 59 -0.41 -4.28 8.69
C GLY A 59 0.59 -4.62 9.76
N THR A 60 0.12 -5.09 10.91
CA THR A 60 0.98 -5.49 12.02
C THR A 60 0.80 -6.95 12.35
N ASP A 61 1.89 -7.62 12.73
CA ASP A 61 1.83 -8.98 13.28
C ASP A 61 1.54 -8.98 14.79
N GLY A 62 1.40 -10.16 15.36
CA GLY A 62 1.15 -10.36 16.80
C GLY A 62 2.27 -9.85 17.71
N LYS A 63 3.45 -9.50 17.16
CA LYS A 63 4.58 -8.89 17.88
C LYS A 63 4.66 -7.38 17.67
N GLY A 64 3.74 -6.83 16.88
CA GLY A 64 3.68 -5.41 16.54
C GLY A 64 4.68 -4.98 15.47
N ALA A 65 5.34 -5.89 14.75
CA ALA A 65 6.16 -5.53 13.59
C ALA A 65 5.28 -5.04 12.44
N LEU A 66 5.75 -4.08 11.64
CA LEU A 66 5.05 -3.63 10.43
C LEU A 66 5.36 -4.60 9.30
N ILE A 67 4.35 -5.36 8.89
CA ILE A 67 4.49 -6.48 7.97
C ILE A 67 3.68 -6.26 6.70
N GLY A 68 4.20 -6.72 5.58
CA GLY A 68 3.46 -6.90 4.33
C GLY A 68 3.80 -8.22 3.68
N PHE A 69 3.06 -8.55 2.62
CA PHE A 69 3.25 -9.79 1.86
C PHE A 69 3.47 -9.51 0.38
N THR A 70 4.15 -10.45 -0.29
CA THR A 70 4.25 -10.56 -1.74
C THR A 70 4.52 -12.03 -2.09
N SER A 71 4.66 -12.37 -3.37
CA SER A 71 5.02 -13.73 -3.78
C SER A 71 6.47 -14.10 -3.41
N ALA A 72 6.72 -15.37 -3.07
CA ALA A 72 8.05 -15.86 -2.73
C ALA A 72 9.01 -15.82 -3.95
N HIS A 73 8.51 -16.08 -5.15
CA HIS A 73 9.33 -16.00 -6.36
C HIS A 73 9.83 -14.58 -6.67
N CYS A 74 9.33 -13.55 -5.98
CA CYS A 74 9.86 -12.17 -6.07
C CYS A 74 11.21 -12.01 -5.38
N GLY A 75 11.54 -12.86 -4.39
CA GLY A 75 12.80 -12.86 -3.66
C GLY A 75 12.73 -13.58 -2.33
N GLY A 76 13.87 -13.86 -1.75
CA GLY A 76 14.01 -14.61 -0.50
C GLY A 76 14.38 -13.76 0.72
N PRO A 77 14.48 -14.39 1.91
CA PRO A 77 14.92 -13.72 3.13
C PRO A 77 16.24 -12.98 2.96
N GLY A 78 16.32 -11.75 3.47
CA GLY A 78 17.46 -10.83 3.32
C GLY A 78 17.33 -9.89 2.12
N ALA A 79 16.39 -10.11 1.20
CA ALA A 79 16.20 -9.26 0.03
C ALA A 79 15.67 -7.87 0.44
N PRO A 80 16.34 -6.77 0.06
CA PRO A 80 15.84 -5.41 0.28
C PRO A 80 14.65 -5.11 -0.62
N VAL A 81 13.69 -4.35 -0.08
CA VAL A 81 12.48 -3.94 -0.77
C VAL A 81 12.42 -2.43 -0.90
N VAL A 82 12.25 -1.95 -2.13
CA VAL A 82 12.12 -0.53 -2.50
C VAL A 82 10.73 -0.29 -3.06
N VAL A 83 10.09 0.82 -2.71
CA VAL A 83 8.82 1.22 -3.32
C VAL A 83 9.08 1.82 -4.69
N GLU A 84 8.43 1.29 -5.74
CA GLU A 84 8.66 1.68 -7.13
C GLU A 84 8.42 3.16 -7.38
N SER A 85 7.39 3.75 -6.78
CA SER A 85 7.05 5.17 -6.89
C SER A 85 7.96 6.09 -6.06
N ALA A 86 8.80 5.52 -5.18
CA ALA A 86 9.65 6.27 -4.25
C ALA A 86 11.09 5.74 -4.22
N LYS A 87 11.65 5.37 -5.37
CA LYS A 87 13.00 4.78 -5.51
C LYS A 87 14.10 5.57 -4.81
N ALA A 88 14.01 6.89 -4.84
CA ALA A 88 14.99 7.77 -4.19
C ALA A 88 15.06 7.63 -2.67
N ARG A 89 14.04 7.01 -2.03
CA ARG A 89 14.02 6.73 -0.59
C ARG A 89 14.85 5.50 -0.20
N GLY A 90 15.34 4.73 -1.20
CA GLY A 90 16.05 3.49 -0.98
C GLY A 90 15.18 2.39 -0.40
N ALA A 91 15.81 1.39 0.24
CA ALA A 91 15.07 0.29 0.85
C ALA A 91 14.23 0.77 2.04
N VAL A 92 12.96 0.37 2.03
CA VAL A 92 11.98 0.68 3.09
C VAL A 92 11.62 -0.55 3.92
N GLY A 93 12.09 -1.72 3.53
CA GLY A 93 11.86 -3.00 4.21
C GLY A 93 12.79 -4.08 3.69
N THR A 94 12.68 -5.25 4.31
CA THR A 94 13.46 -6.44 3.96
C THR A 94 12.56 -7.66 4.02
N MET A 95 12.72 -8.61 3.11
CA MET A 95 12.06 -9.91 3.22
C MET A 95 12.66 -10.69 4.39
N VAL A 96 11.82 -11.18 5.30
CA VAL A 96 12.27 -11.83 6.55
C VAL A 96 11.88 -13.32 6.64
N ALA A 97 10.88 -13.73 5.88
CA ALA A 97 10.40 -15.11 5.82
C ALA A 97 9.71 -15.39 4.48
N GLY A 98 9.44 -16.64 4.19
CA GLY A 98 8.67 -17.06 3.02
C GLY A 98 8.40 -18.56 3.02
N ASN A 99 7.59 -19.01 2.07
CA ASN A 99 7.28 -20.40 1.81
C ASN A 99 7.08 -20.61 0.31
N ASP A 100 8.03 -21.26 -0.34
CA ASP A 100 7.97 -21.52 -1.79
C ASP A 100 6.81 -22.42 -2.18
N GLY A 101 6.39 -23.33 -1.30
CA GLY A 101 5.26 -24.25 -1.54
C GLY A 101 3.88 -23.57 -1.54
N LEU A 102 3.76 -22.39 -0.90
CA LEU A 102 2.58 -21.52 -0.93
C LEU A 102 2.88 -20.19 -1.65
N ASP A 103 4.06 -20.07 -2.23
CA ASP A 103 4.56 -18.90 -2.96
C ASP A 103 4.27 -17.55 -2.26
N TYR A 104 4.55 -17.45 -0.96
CA TYR A 104 4.48 -16.17 -0.26
C TYR A 104 5.79 -15.78 0.40
N ALA A 105 6.06 -14.49 0.47
CA ALA A 105 7.13 -13.89 1.24
C ALA A 105 6.57 -12.83 2.20
N VAL A 106 7.21 -12.72 3.36
CA VAL A 106 6.91 -11.75 4.41
C VAL A 106 7.94 -10.65 4.35
N ILE A 107 7.48 -9.41 4.26
CA ILE A 107 8.32 -8.20 4.27
C ILE A 107 8.13 -7.53 5.62
N GLU A 108 9.23 -7.25 6.33
CA GLU A 108 9.23 -6.37 7.48
C GLU A 108 9.64 -4.97 7.03
N PHE A 109 8.78 -3.99 7.32
CA PHE A 109 8.97 -2.59 6.93
C PHE A 109 9.51 -1.74 8.07
N ASP A 110 10.34 -0.77 7.72
CA ASP A 110 10.81 0.28 8.63
C ASP A 110 9.68 1.29 8.91
N LYS A 111 9.16 1.28 10.13
CA LYS A 111 8.10 2.20 10.58
C LYS A 111 8.46 3.68 10.49
N ALA A 112 9.76 4.00 10.49
CA ALA A 112 10.22 5.38 10.31
C ALA A 112 10.17 5.83 8.86
N LYS A 113 10.13 4.89 7.91
CA LYS A 113 10.13 5.17 6.46
C LYS A 113 8.77 5.00 5.80
N VAL A 114 7.88 4.18 6.37
CA VAL A 114 6.60 3.80 5.76
C VAL A 114 5.43 4.32 6.57
N ALA A 115 4.47 4.96 5.90
CA ALA A 115 3.15 5.29 6.41
C ALA A 115 2.14 4.29 5.81
N PRO A 116 1.70 3.27 6.57
CA PRO A 116 0.80 2.26 6.03
C PRO A 116 -0.59 2.84 5.83
N VAL A 117 -1.25 2.46 4.72
CA VAL A 117 -2.61 2.90 4.37
C VAL A 117 -3.48 1.72 3.94
N ALA A 118 -4.75 1.71 4.36
CA ALA A 118 -5.72 0.69 3.98
C ALA A 118 -6.24 0.87 2.54
N ASN A 119 -6.26 2.10 2.05
CA ASN A 119 -6.63 2.45 0.67
C ASN A 119 -5.40 3.02 -0.04
N PHE A 120 -4.89 2.30 -1.03
CA PHE A 120 -3.76 2.72 -1.84
C PHE A 120 -4.17 2.82 -3.32
N GLY A 121 -4.04 4.03 -3.89
CA GLY A 121 -4.40 4.26 -5.29
C GLY A 121 -5.87 3.98 -5.64
N GLY A 122 -6.78 4.06 -4.67
CA GLY A 122 -8.20 3.78 -4.85
C GLY A 122 -8.58 2.31 -4.66
N PHE A 123 -7.63 1.44 -4.30
CA PHE A 123 -7.88 0.05 -3.95
C PHE A 123 -7.87 -0.12 -2.43
N ALA A 124 -9.02 -0.45 -1.85
CA ALA A 124 -9.19 -0.60 -0.41
C ALA A 124 -9.05 -2.06 0.03
N ILE A 125 -8.45 -2.25 1.21
CA ILE A 125 -8.42 -3.53 1.93
C ILE A 125 -8.90 -3.25 3.35
N ASN A 126 -10.14 -3.61 3.64
CA ASN A 126 -10.80 -3.30 4.91
C ASN A 126 -10.72 -4.45 5.93
N GLY A 127 -10.14 -5.58 5.54
CA GLY A 127 -10.00 -6.76 6.39
C GLY A 127 -9.64 -8.01 5.60
N ILE A 128 -9.66 -9.15 6.27
CA ILE A 128 -9.46 -10.48 5.68
C ILE A 128 -10.82 -11.13 5.46
N GLY A 129 -11.09 -11.59 4.23
CA GLY A 129 -12.30 -12.31 3.86
C GLY A 129 -12.13 -13.82 3.78
N PRO A 130 -13.23 -14.58 3.74
CA PRO A 130 -13.17 -16.00 3.43
C PRO A 130 -12.78 -16.25 1.98
N ASP A 131 -12.25 -17.43 1.68
CA ASP A 131 -11.98 -17.85 0.32
C ASP A 131 -13.27 -17.79 -0.53
N PRO A 132 -13.24 -17.17 -1.73
CA PRO A 132 -14.44 -16.95 -2.51
C PRO A 132 -14.95 -18.26 -3.13
N ALA A 133 -16.28 -18.40 -3.17
CA ALA A 133 -16.95 -19.49 -3.83
C ALA A 133 -16.98 -19.31 -5.37
N PHE A 134 -17.23 -20.41 -6.10
CA PHE A 134 -17.48 -20.39 -7.53
C PHE A 134 -18.53 -19.32 -7.89
N GLY A 135 -18.26 -18.55 -8.93
CA GLY A 135 -19.17 -17.52 -9.45
C GLY A 135 -19.07 -16.17 -8.71
N GLN A 136 -18.39 -16.06 -7.57
CA GLN A 136 -18.17 -14.76 -6.94
C GLN A 136 -17.22 -13.90 -7.77
N VAL A 137 -17.52 -12.61 -7.87
CA VAL A 137 -16.65 -11.64 -8.51
C VAL A 137 -15.59 -11.18 -7.52
N ALA A 138 -14.33 -11.31 -7.91
CA ALA A 138 -13.19 -10.79 -7.19
C ALA A 138 -12.48 -9.71 -8.00
N CYS A 139 -11.87 -8.75 -7.33
CA CYS A 139 -11.06 -7.71 -7.96
C CYS A 139 -9.61 -7.81 -7.49
N LYS A 140 -8.66 -7.61 -8.40
CA LYS A 140 -7.24 -7.55 -8.07
C LYS A 140 -6.65 -6.17 -8.39
N GLN A 141 -5.59 -5.82 -7.70
CA GLN A 141 -4.75 -4.67 -8.01
C GLN A 141 -3.31 -5.13 -8.21
N GLY A 142 -2.74 -4.80 -9.37
CA GLY A 142 -1.34 -5.10 -9.66
C GLY A 142 -0.62 -3.90 -10.25
N ARG A 143 0.70 -3.85 -10.10
CA ARG A 143 1.52 -2.74 -10.60
C ARG A 143 1.53 -2.65 -12.13
N THR A 144 1.39 -3.78 -12.82
CA THR A 144 1.49 -3.85 -14.29
C THR A 144 0.15 -3.62 -14.97
N THR A 145 -0.89 -4.35 -14.57
CA THR A 145 -2.20 -4.30 -15.26
C THR A 145 -3.27 -3.52 -14.46
N GLY A 146 -2.91 -2.96 -13.30
CA GLY A 146 -3.80 -2.15 -12.48
C GLY A 146 -4.97 -2.97 -11.92
N ASN A 147 -6.13 -2.32 -11.77
CA ASN A 147 -7.34 -2.94 -11.26
C ASN A 147 -8.06 -3.72 -12.36
N SER A 148 -8.40 -4.97 -12.06
CA SER A 148 -9.31 -5.78 -12.88
C SER A 148 -10.13 -6.71 -12.01
N CYS A 149 -11.40 -6.92 -12.40
CA CYS A 149 -12.32 -7.80 -11.71
C CYS A 149 -12.73 -8.94 -12.63
N GLY A 150 -13.05 -10.08 -12.04
CA GLY A 150 -13.49 -11.26 -12.78
C GLY A 150 -14.08 -12.33 -11.88
N VAL A 151 -14.55 -13.40 -12.49
CA VAL A 151 -15.27 -14.46 -11.81
C VAL A 151 -14.30 -15.47 -11.21
N THR A 152 -14.59 -15.93 -10.01
CA THR A 152 -13.91 -17.05 -9.35
C THR A 152 -14.38 -18.38 -9.97
N TRP A 153 -13.42 -19.21 -10.37
CA TRP A 153 -13.69 -20.54 -10.95
C TRP A 153 -13.63 -21.67 -9.88
N GLY A 154 -13.07 -21.39 -8.71
CA GLY A 154 -12.93 -22.35 -7.60
C GLY A 154 -11.48 -22.70 -7.26
N PRO A 155 -11.27 -23.80 -6.54
CA PRO A 155 -9.92 -24.22 -6.13
C PRO A 155 -9.00 -24.47 -7.33
N GLY A 156 -7.73 -24.11 -7.18
CA GLY A 156 -6.68 -24.47 -8.13
C GLY A 156 -6.14 -25.86 -7.91
N GLN A 157 -5.05 -26.21 -8.62
CA GLN A 157 -4.42 -27.53 -8.53
C GLN A 157 -3.50 -27.64 -7.32
N ASP A 158 -2.82 -26.53 -6.97
CA ASP A 158 -1.89 -26.49 -5.84
C ASP A 158 -2.63 -26.18 -4.51
N PRO A 159 -2.10 -26.64 -3.37
CA PRO A 159 -2.72 -26.38 -2.07
C PRO A 159 -2.95 -24.90 -1.78
N GLY A 160 -4.19 -24.57 -1.39
CA GLY A 160 -4.54 -23.19 -1.03
C GLY A 160 -4.59 -22.21 -2.20
N THR A 161 -4.61 -22.70 -3.45
CA THR A 161 -4.78 -21.84 -4.63
C THR A 161 -6.23 -21.75 -5.09
N ILE A 162 -6.56 -20.66 -5.72
CA ILE A 162 -7.88 -20.32 -6.28
C ILE A 162 -7.68 -19.82 -7.70
N VAL A 163 -8.54 -20.24 -8.62
CA VAL A 163 -8.50 -19.82 -10.04
C VAL A 163 -9.54 -18.75 -10.26
N MET A 164 -9.13 -17.64 -10.90
CA MET A 164 -10.00 -16.49 -11.17
C MET A 164 -9.75 -15.90 -12.56
N GLN A 165 -10.82 -15.41 -13.21
CA GLN A 165 -10.73 -14.75 -14.52
C GLN A 165 -10.37 -13.26 -14.36
N VAL A 166 -9.25 -12.97 -13.72
CA VAL A 166 -8.69 -11.61 -13.57
C VAL A 166 -7.47 -11.44 -14.47
N CYS A 167 -7.26 -10.23 -14.96
CA CYS A 167 -6.13 -9.91 -15.83
C CYS A 167 -4.83 -9.84 -15.01
N GLY A 168 -3.86 -10.69 -15.30
CA GLY A 168 -2.54 -10.70 -14.68
C GLY A 168 -1.42 -10.76 -15.70
N GLN A 169 -0.31 -10.08 -15.41
CA GLN A 169 0.92 -10.08 -16.20
C GLN A 169 2.14 -10.09 -15.27
N PRO A 170 3.34 -10.38 -15.77
CA PRO A 170 4.57 -10.25 -15.00
C PRO A 170 4.66 -8.90 -14.28
N GLY A 171 5.00 -8.93 -13.00
CA GLY A 171 4.99 -7.78 -12.10
C GLY A 171 3.72 -7.63 -11.26
N ASP A 172 2.60 -8.25 -11.63
CA ASP A 172 1.40 -8.31 -10.79
C ASP A 172 1.51 -9.35 -9.66
N SER A 173 2.56 -10.18 -9.67
CA SER A 173 2.88 -11.17 -8.63
C SER A 173 2.84 -10.53 -7.24
N GLY A 174 2.14 -11.15 -6.29
CA GLY A 174 1.88 -10.61 -4.97
C GLY A 174 0.73 -9.59 -4.92
N GLY A 175 0.16 -9.18 -6.05
CA GLY A 175 -0.94 -8.23 -6.09
C GLY A 175 -2.17 -8.72 -5.31
N PRO A 176 -2.81 -7.86 -4.47
CA PRO A 176 -3.97 -8.24 -3.67
C PRO A 176 -5.16 -8.61 -4.54
N VAL A 177 -5.93 -9.57 -4.05
CA VAL A 177 -7.25 -9.94 -4.57
C VAL A 177 -8.27 -9.78 -3.46
N THR A 178 -9.35 -9.04 -3.75
CA THR A 178 -10.42 -8.76 -2.78
C THR A 178 -11.79 -9.18 -3.30
N VAL A 179 -12.69 -9.49 -2.36
CA VAL A 179 -14.13 -9.58 -2.58
C VAL A 179 -14.79 -8.60 -1.61
N ASN A 180 -15.52 -7.61 -2.11
CA ASN A 180 -16.12 -6.56 -1.28
C ASN A 180 -15.10 -5.89 -0.33
N ASP A 181 -13.94 -5.52 -0.87
CA ASP A 181 -12.81 -4.91 -0.14
C ASP A 181 -12.23 -5.76 1.00
N GLN A 182 -12.60 -7.03 1.08
CA GLN A 182 -11.98 -7.99 1.98
C GLN A 182 -10.90 -8.78 1.21
N LEU A 183 -9.68 -8.79 1.74
CA LEU A 183 -8.57 -9.52 1.14
C LEU A 183 -8.84 -11.02 1.21
N VAL A 184 -8.80 -11.68 0.05
CA VAL A 184 -9.02 -13.13 -0.06
C VAL A 184 -7.76 -13.88 -0.54
N GLY A 185 -6.82 -13.15 -1.16
CA GLY A 185 -5.59 -13.77 -1.65
C GLY A 185 -4.68 -12.78 -2.38
N MET A 186 -3.67 -13.32 -3.01
CA MET A 186 -2.72 -12.57 -3.84
C MET A 186 -2.42 -13.29 -5.15
N ILE A 187 -2.11 -12.54 -6.19
CA ILE A 187 -1.70 -13.09 -7.50
C ILE A 187 -0.43 -13.91 -7.34
N HIS A 188 -0.52 -15.18 -7.71
CA HIS A 188 0.58 -16.14 -7.77
C HIS A 188 1.12 -16.25 -9.20
N GLY A 189 0.24 -16.50 -10.19
CA GLY A 189 0.64 -16.73 -11.57
C GLY A 189 -0.54 -16.92 -12.50
N ALA A 190 -0.33 -17.69 -13.56
CA ALA A 190 -1.33 -18.05 -14.55
C ALA A 190 -1.57 -19.56 -14.56
N VAL A 191 -2.78 -19.99 -14.92
CA VAL A 191 -3.14 -21.42 -14.99
C VAL A 191 -2.31 -22.15 -16.04
N SER A 192 -1.95 -21.47 -17.13
CA SER A 192 -1.19 -22.06 -18.24
C SER A 192 -0.45 -21.00 -19.03
N GLU A 193 0.81 -21.28 -19.32
CA GLU A 193 1.64 -20.45 -20.21
C GLU A 193 1.28 -20.67 -21.69
N ASN A 194 0.53 -21.73 -22.01
CA ASN A 194 0.11 -22.04 -23.38
C ASN A 194 -1.19 -21.34 -23.80
N LEU A 195 -1.88 -20.67 -22.88
CA LEU A 195 -3.04 -19.87 -23.17
C LEU A 195 -2.65 -18.41 -23.41
N PRO A 196 -3.45 -17.66 -24.17
CA PRO A 196 -3.16 -16.23 -24.40
C PRO A 196 -3.02 -15.48 -23.08
N VAL A 197 -1.95 -14.70 -22.94
CA VAL A 197 -1.79 -13.80 -21.79
C VAL A 197 -2.84 -12.70 -21.82
N CYS A 198 -3.18 -12.14 -20.68
CA CYS A 198 -4.04 -10.97 -20.63
C CYS A 198 -3.36 -9.76 -21.26
N VAL A 199 -3.86 -9.29 -22.40
CA VAL A 199 -3.37 -8.07 -23.07
C VAL A 199 -4.05 -6.83 -22.51
N THR A 200 -5.33 -6.96 -22.16
CA THR A 200 -6.14 -5.90 -21.56
C THR A 200 -7.26 -6.47 -20.71
N LYS A 201 -7.58 -5.80 -19.62
CA LYS A 201 -8.69 -6.17 -18.72
C LYS A 201 -10.08 -6.16 -19.37
N TYR A 202 -10.21 -5.55 -20.54
CA TYR A 202 -11.47 -5.46 -21.27
C TYR A 202 -11.75 -6.66 -22.18
N ILE A 203 -10.77 -7.53 -22.39
CA ILE A 203 -10.89 -8.73 -23.20
C ILE A 203 -10.73 -9.95 -22.28
N PRO A 204 -11.83 -10.65 -21.92
CA PRO A 204 -11.77 -11.77 -20.96
C PRO A 204 -11.22 -13.08 -21.55
N LEU A 205 -10.80 -13.06 -22.83
CA LEU A 205 -10.24 -14.23 -23.52
C LEU A 205 -8.73 -14.35 -23.26
N HIS A 206 -8.37 -14.69 -22.03
CA HIS A 206 -6.99 -14.89 -21.61
C HIS A 206 -6.90 -16.00 -20.56
N THR A 207 -5.68 -16.47 -20.29
CA THR A 207 -5.43 -17.43 -19.21
C THR A 207 -5.97 -16.89 -17.89
N PRO A 208 -6.72 -17.70 -17.12
CA PRO A 208 -7.10 -17.30 -15.76
C PRO A 208 -5.86 -17.14 -14.86
N ALA A 209 -5.95 -16.27 -13.87
CA ALA A 209 -4.94 -16.13 -12.84
C ALA A 209 -5.08 -17.22 -11.77
N VAL A 210 -3.94 -17.66 -11.25
CA VAL A 210 -3.85 -18.43 -10.01
C VAL A 210 -3.60 -17.45 -8.87
N VAL A 211 -4.40 -17.56 -7.83
CA VAL A 211 -4.38 -16.71 -6.63
C VAL A 211 -4.06 -17.59 -5.44
N GLN A 212 -3.06 -17.22 -4.65
CA GLN A 212 -2.77 -17.88 -3.38
C GLN A 212 -3.71 -17.34 -2.29
N SER A 213 -4.43 -18.20 -1.60
CA SER A 213 -5.34 -17.83 -0.51
C SER A 213 -4.59 -17.16 0.64
N ILE A 214 -5.06 -16.00 1.07
CA ILE A 214 -4.51 -15.32 2.24
C ILE A 214 -4.75 -16.14 3.53
N ASN A 215 -5.87 -16.87 3.61
CA ASN A 215 -6.19 -17.71 4.76
C ASN A 215 -5.20 -18.86 4.88
N ALA A 216 -4.79 -19.48 3.77
CA ALA A 216 -3.76 -20.52 3.74
C ALA A 216 -2.40 -19.96 4.19
N ILE A 217 -2.02 -18.76 3.75
CA ILE A 217 -0.80 -18.07 4.17
C ILE A 217 -0.82 -17.81 5.68
N LEU A 218 -1.88 -17.20 6.20
CA LEU A 218 -1.99 -16.86 7.62
C LEU A 218 -2.01 -18.12 8.52
N ALA A 219 -2.63 -19.20 8.07
CA ALA A 219 -2.61 -20.50 8.76
C ALA A 219 -1.19 -21.09 8.83
N ASP A 220 -0.42 -21.03 7.73
CA ASP A 220 0.98 -21.52 7.70
C ASP A 220 1.87 -20.70 8.63
N LEU A 221 1.73 -19.37 8.61
CA LEU A 221 2.47 -18.46 9.48
C LEU A 221 2.19 -18.75 10.96
N ALA A 222 0.92 -18.94 11.33
CA ALA A 222 0.50 -19.25 12.69
C ALA A 222 1.03 -20.61 13.14
N ALA A 223 0.88 -21.66 12.31
CA ALA A 223 1.34 -23.01 12.63
C ALA A 223 2.85 -23.09 12.85
N LYS A 224 3.64 -22.27 12.15
CA LYS A 224 5.11 -22.23 12.21
C LYS A 224 5.66 -21.12 13.11
N ASN A 225 4.80 -20.31 13.72
CA ASN A 225 5.16 -19.14 14.55
C ASN A 225 6.21 -18.23 13.86
N ARG A 226 6.03 -18.00 12.57
CA ARG A 226 6.93 -17.16 11.75
C ARG A 226 6.64 -15.66 11.90
N PRO A 227 7.56 -14.77 11.46
CA PRO A 227 7.23 -13.35 11.23
C PRO A 227 5.95 -13.22 10.42
N GLY A 228 5.04 -12.34 10.82
CA GLY A 228 3.71 -12.22 10.25
C GLY A 228 2.62 -13.06 10.92
N ALA A 229 2.95 -13.96 11.86
CA ALA A 229 1.93 -14.67 12.65
C ALA A 229 1.08 -13.68 13.47
N GLY A 230 -0.25 -13.86 13.43
CA GLY A 230 -1.20 -12.93 14.06
C GLY A 230 -1.34 -11.60 13.30
N PHE A 231 -1.11 -11.62 11.99
CA PHE A 231 -1.24 -10.44 11.12
C PHE A 231 -2.65 -9.85 11.14
N VAL A 232 -2.71 -8.53 11.28
CA VAL A 232 -3.93 -7.71 11.14
C VAL A 232 -3.63 -6.59 10.15
N PRO A 233 -4.41 -6.45 9.07
CA PRO A 233 -4.22 -5.36 8.11
C PRO A 233 -4.49 -4.00 8.79
N VAL A 234 -3.93 -2.93 8.20
CA VAL A 234 -4.20 -1.57 8.64
C VAL A 234 -5.71 -1.31 8.56
N PRO A 235 -6.34 -0.77 9.61
CA PRO A 235 -7.75 -0.44 9.57
C PRO A 235 -8.03 0.68 8.56
N ALA A 236 -9.24 0.64 7.94
CA ALA A 236 -9.74 1.65 7.01
C ALA A 236 -10.07 2.97 7.72
#